data_c4b0d406b5872e2ee8d386173a1888f5
#
_entry.id   c4b0d406b5872e2ee8d386173a1888f5
#
_cell.length_a   1.000
_cell.length_b   1.000
_cell.length_c   1.000
_cell.angle_alpha   90.00
_cell.angle_beta   90.00
_cell.angle_gamma   90.00
#
_symmetry.space_group_name_H-M   'P 1'
#
loop_
_entity.id
_entity.type
_entity.pdbx_description
1 polymer ?
#
loop_
_entity_poly.entity_id
_entity_poly.type
_entity_poly.pdbx_seq_one_letter_code
_entity_poly.pdbx_strand_id
1 'polypeptide(L)'
;VTYIGDGSEESKTNNFDIEVQRLATPQINQGRFLKDNTLSMRPGAYSFDLNTSGAAYEFQYNINSDETNLDVLDKLARLVNSSSLGITAEILSDGNGSSALKLTSIQTGLADNETELFSIAPDASTGSTEIMDQLGIDRITSPAQSSAFTLNGTSHSSLTNTFSINQVFELTLHQPTDGEKVNIGFKTDADAIADNIQSLVDAYNSILSTAAVYADTNASAGNKLQTEILSISGSSRSSLQDIGLVTNENGSI
;
A
#
# COMPACT_ATOMS: atom_id res chain seq x y z
N VAL A 1 -6.56 0.60 3.21
CA VAL A 1 -6.33 0.78 4.66
C VAL A 1 -6.48 -0.56 5.34
N THR A 2 -5.51 -0.95 6.15
CA THR A 2 -5.51 -2.20 6.91
C THR A 2 -5.38 -1.87 8.40
N TYR A 3 -6.21 -2.48 9.25
CA TYR A 3 -6.05 -2.38 10.70
C TYR A 3 -4.92 -3.32 11.15
N ILE A 4 -3.98 -2.76 11.92
CA ILE A 4 -2.81 -3.49 12.45
C ILE A 4 -2.68 -3.35 13.98
N GLY A 5 -3.65 -2.72 14.65
CA GLY A 5 -3.66 -2.51 16.08
C GLY A 5 -3.84 -3.81 16.89
N ASP A 6 -3.67 -3.70 18.20
CA ASP A 6 -3.70 -4.81 19.15
C ASP A 6 -5.13 -5.26 19.55
N GLY A 7 -6.17 -4.63 18.98
CA GLY A 7 -7.56 -4.92 19.30
C GLY A 7 -8.09 -4.26 20.58
N SER A 8 -7.26 -3.45 21.27
CA SER A 8 -7.69 -2.70 22.44
C SER A 8 -8.78 -1.68 22.12
N GLU A 9 -9.62 -1.31 23.09
CA GLU A 9 -10.64 -0.26 22.92
C GLU A 9 -10.01 1.09 22.56
N GLU A 10 -8.81 1.38 23.06
CA GLU A 10 -8.07 2.60 22.74
C GLU A 10 -7.66 2.60 21.26
N SER A 11 -7.17 1.49 20.72
CA SER A 11 -6.88 1.34 19.28
C SER A 11 -8.12 1.56 18.41
N LYS A 12 -9.29 1.07 18.83
CA LYS A 12 -10.54 1.14 18.06
C LYS A 12 -11.17 2.52 18.04
N THR A 13 -10.82 3.41 18.96
CA THR A 13 -11.36 4.79 19.02
C THR A 13 -10.56 5.79 18.18
N ASN A 14 -9.43 5.40 17.61
CA ASN A 14 -8.60 6.27 16.79
C ASN A 14 -9.28 6.60 15.46
N ASN A 15 -9.44 7.89 15.21
CA ASN A 15 -9.90 8.44 13.94
C ASN A 15 -8.88 9.44 13.42
N PHE A 16 -8.63 9.40 12.11
CA PHE A 16 -7.69 10.28 11.44
C PHE A 16 -8.31 10.86 10.18
N ASP A 17 -8.16 12.16 9.99
CA ASP A 17 -8.47 12.82 8.73
C ASP A 17 -7.19 12.95 7.93
N ILE A 18 -7.14 12.33 6.76
CA ILE A 18 -6.01 12.42 5.83
C ILE A 18 -6.39 13.21 4.58
N GLU A 19 -5.49 14.08 4.15
CA GLU A 19 -5.54 14.76 2.86
C GLU A 19 -4.22 14.50 2.15
N VAL A 20 -4.26 13.84 1.00
CA VAL A 20 -3.08 13.46 0.22
C VAL A 20 -2.81 14.50 -0.85
N GLN A 21 -1.67 15.17 -0.76
CA GLN A 21 -1.25 16.21 -1.70
C GLN A 21 -0.50 15.64 -2.89
N ARG A 22 0.38 14.66 -2.67
CA ARG A 22 1.13 13.96 -3.72
C ARG A 22 1.59 12.58 -3.25
N LEU A 23 1.81 11.70 -4.21
CA LEU A 23 2.39 10.38 -3.98
C LEU A 23 3.92 10.43 -3.98
N ALA A 24 4.53 9.44 -3.31
CA ALA A 24 5.94 9.15 -3.50
C ALA A 24 6.17 8.56 -4.89
N THR A 25 7.22 9.02 -5.56
CA THR A 25 7.60 8.55 -6.89
C THR A 25 9.04 8.07 -6.92
N PRO A 26 9.39 7.10 -7.78
CA PRO A 26 10.76 6.68 -8.02
C PRO A 26 11.53 7.72 -8.83
N GLN A 27 12.86 7.60 -8.83
CA GLN A 27 13.71 8.27 -9.79
C GLN A 27 13.68 7.52 -11.12
N ILE A 28 13.61 8.29 -12.21
CA ILE A 28 13.71 7.77 -13.57
C ILE A 28 14.83 8.51 -14.30
N ASN A 29 15.78 7.72 -14.81
CA ASN A 29 16.74 8.17 -15.79
C ASN A 29 16.36 7.58 -17.15
N GLN A 30 16.28 8.41 -18.18
CA GLN A 30 15.94 7.96 -19.51
C GLN A 30 16.96 8.44 -20.51
N GLY A 31 17.52 7.48 -21.23
CA GLY A 31 18.48 7.70 -22.30
C GLY A 31 17.87 8.31 -23.55
N ARG A 32 18.73 8.54 -24.53
CA ARG A 32 18.33 9.04 -25.86
C ARG A 32 17.74 7.90 -26.69
N PHE A 33 16.78 8.22 -27.54
CA PHE A 33 16.29 7.30 -28.56
C PHE A 33 17.33 7.14 -29.67
N LEU A 34 17.81 5.92 -29.83
CA LEU A 34 18.80 5.51 -30.84
C LEU A 34 18.11 4.63 -31.87
N LYS A 35 18.51 4.73 -33.15
CA LYS A 35 17.93 3.89 -34.22
C LYS A 35 18.28 2.41 -33.98
N ASP A 36 17.26 1.57 -33.97
CA ASP A 36 17.38 0.15 -33.58
C ASP A 36 18.38 -0.64 -34.44
N ASN A 37 18.31 -0.47 -35.77
CA ASN A 37 19.02 -1.29 -36.74
C ASN A 37 20.40 -0.76 -37.17
N THR A 38 20.95 0.19 -36.44
CA THR A 38 22.30 0.75 -36.70
C THR A 38 23.13 0.70 -35.43
N LEU A 39 24.43 0.69 -35.58
CA LEU A 39 25.36 0.91 -34.47
C LEU A 39 25.91 2.33 -34.57
N SER A 40 25.54 3.19 -33.63
CA SER A 40 26.05 4.58 -33.54
C SER A 40 27.26 4.70 -32.61
N MET A 41 27.47 3.70 -31.77
CA MET A 41 28.55 3.64 -30.80
C MET A 41 29.78 2.96 -31.39
N ARG A 42 30.97 3.39 -30.95
CA ARG A 42 32.24 2.76 -31.39
C ARG A 42 32.38 1.40 -30.72
N PRO A 43 32.76 0.33 -31.48
CA PRO A 43 33.12 -0.96 -30.89
C PRO A 43 34.30 -0.84 -29.92
N GLY A 44 34.22 -1.54 -28.78
CA GLY A 44 35.25 -1.50 -27.74
C GLY A 44 34.78 -2.02 -26.40
N ALA A 45 35.70 -2.00 -25.42
CA ALA A 45 35.38 -2.28 -24.01
C ALA A 45 35.14 -0.99 -23.27
N TYR A 46 34.06 -0.93 -22.50
CA TYR A 46 33.59 0.24 -21.77
C TYR A 46 33.17 -0.13 -20.37
N SER A 47 33.17 0.86 -19.49
CA SER A 47 32.59 0.76 -18.14
C SER A 47 31.89 2.03 -17.73
N PHE A 48 30.99 1.90 -16.78
CA PHE A 48 30.35 3.00 -16.08
C PHE A 48 30.15 2.65 -14.62
N ASP A 49 30.14 3.67 -13.77
CA ASP A 49 29.82 3.54 -12.37
C ASP A 49 28.35 3.85 -12.15
N LEU A 50 27.68 2.99 -11.41
CA LEU A 50 26.37 3.22 -10.86
C LEU A 50 26.53 3.44 -9.36
N ASN A 51 26.22 4.66 -8.90
CA ASN A 51 26.34 5.04 -7.51
C ASN A 51 24.96 5.10 -6.88
N THR A 52 24.83 4.53 -5.69
CA THR A 52 23.66 4.63 -4.80
C THR A 52 24.09 5.26 -3.48
N SER A 53 23.14 5.59 -2.58
CA SER A 53 23.45 6.18 -1.27
C SER A 53 24.42 5.33 -0.41
N GLY A 54 24.58 4.05 -0.71
CA GLY A 54 25.39 3.12 0.09
C GLY A 54 26.65 2.60 -0.58
N ALA A 55 26.77 2.67 -1.91
CA ALA A 55 27.89 2.04 -2.64
C ALA A 55 28.02 2.52 -4.09
N ALA A 56 29.23 2.36 -4.64
CA ALA A 56 29.53 2.51 -6.04
C ALA A 56 29.80 1.13 -6.68
N TYR A 57 29.23 0.90 -7.83
CA TYR A 57 29.34 -0.36 -8.57
C TYR A 57 29.79 -0.08 -10.00
N GLU A 58 30.91 -0.67 -10.41
CA GLU A 58 31.41 -0.59 -11.77
C GLU A 58 30.78 -1.68 -12.65
N PHE A 59 30.22 -1.28 -13.78
CA PHE A 59 29.67 -2.15 -14.81
C PHE A 59 30.58 -2.15 -16.04
N GLN A 60 31.07 -3.31 -16.41
CA GLN A 60 31.91 -3.49 -17.59
C GLN A 60 31.14 -4.21 -18.71
N TYR A 61 31.27 -3.73 -19.94
CA TYR A 61 30.61 -4.30 -21.11
C TYR A 61 31.41 -4.06 -22.39
N ASN A 62 31.18 -4.92 -23.39
CA ASN A 62 31.79 -4.79 -24.70
C ASN A 62 30.72 -4.43 -25.73
N ILE A 63 31.08 -3.59 -26.69
CA ILE A 63 30.33 -3.32 -27.92
C ILE A 63 31.06 -3.94 -29.06
N ASN A 64 30.43 -4.87 -29.81
CA ASN A 64 31.00 -5.54 -30.97
C ASN A 64 30.56 -4.84 -32.27
N SER A 65 31.34 -4.95 -33.32
CA SER A 65 31.07 -4.28 -34.60
C SER A 65 29.86 -4.83 -35.38
N ASP A 66 29.39 -6.00 -35.02
CA ASP A 66 28.21 -6.66 -35.60
C ASP A 66 26.92 -6.46 -34.80
N GLU A 67 26.98 -5.71 -33.68
CA GLU A 67 25.82 -5.37 -32.89
C GLU A 67 25.08 -4.13 -33.43
N THR A 68 23.82 -4.02 -33.08
CA THR A 68 23.00 -2.85 -33.31
C THR A 68 22.85 -2.03 -32.01
N ASN A 69 22.32 -0.82 -32.08
CA ASN A 69 22.01 -0.04 -30.89
C ASN A 69 21.04 -0.80 -29.97
N LEU A 70 20.03 -1.49 -30.55
CA LEU A 70 19.08 -2.26 -29.77
C LEU A 70 19.76 -3.42 -29.01
N ASP A 71 20.73 -4.11 -29.65
CA ASP A 71 21.49 -5.17 -28.99
C ASP A 71 22.29 -4.64 -27.80
N VAL A 72 22.90 -3.46 -27.95
CA VAL A 72 23.64 -2.81 -26.85
C VAL A 72 22.71 -2.39 -25.73
N LEU A 73 21.55 -1.77 -26.03
CA LEU A 73 20.57 -1.37 -25.03
C LEU A 73 20.02 -2.59 -24.26
N ASP A 74 19.74 -3.71 -24.96
CA ASP A 74 19.27 -4.94 -24.36
C ASP A 74 20.33 -5.60 -23.45
N LYS A 75 21.60 -5.55 -23.88
CA LYS A 75 22.73 -5.99 -23.06
C LYS A 75 22.85 -5.19 -21.77
N LEU A 76 22.77 -3.86 -21.84
CA LEU A 76 22.84 -2.98 -20.69
C LEU A 76 21.62 -3.17 -19.76
N ALA A 77 20.42 -3.35 -20.32
CA ALA A 77 19.23 -3.64 -19.53
C ALA A 77 19.37 -4.94 -18.72
N ARG A 78 19.85 -6.01 -19.36
CA ARG A 78 20.13 -7.28 -18.68
C ARG A 78 21.22 -7.14 -17.61
N LEU A 79 22.26 -6.38 -17.90
CA LEU A 79 23.37 -6.16 -16.97
C LEU A 79 22.87 -5.47 -15.68
N VAL A 80 22.11 -4.39 -15.82
CA VAL A 80 21.54 -3.67 -14.67
C VAL A 80 20.53 -4.54 -13.92
N ASN A 81 19.61 -5.20 -14.62
CA ASN A 81 18.59 -6.04 -13.97
C ASN A 81 19.17 -7.23 -13.21
N SER A 82 20.31 -7.77 -13.67
CA SER A 82 20.98 -8.90 -12.99
C SER A 82 21.75 -8.48 -11.72
N SER A 83 22.00 -7.18 -11.54
CA SER A 83 22.83 -6.66 -10.44
C SER A 83 22.13 -6.64 -9.08
N SER A 84 20.80 -6.66 -9.07
CA SER A 84 19.96 -6.56 -7.84
C SER A 84 20.22 -5.30 -7.01
N LEU A 85 20.61 -4.18 -7.63
CA LEU A 85 20.94 -2.92 -6.96
C LEU A 85 19.73 -2.04 -6.64
N GLY A 86 18.52 -2.57 -6.75
CA GLY A 86 17.29 -1.80 -6.52
C GLY A 86 16.94 -0.84 -7.66
N ILE A 87 17.43 -1.13 -8.86
CA ILE A 87 17.14 -0.40 -10.10
C ILE A 87 16.65 -1.40 -11.13
N THR A 88 15.60 -1.05 -11.85
CA THR A 88 15.09 -1.80 -13.00
C THR A 88 15.43 -1.07 -14.28
N ALA A 89 15.81 -1.82 -15.31
CA ALA A 89 16.10 -1.32 -16.65
C ALA A 89 15.11 -1.88 -17.66
N GLU A 90 14.54 -1.02 -18.48
CA GLU A 90 13.62 -1.40 -19.56
C GLU A 90 13.96 -0.64 -20.84
N ILE A 91 13.64 -1.25 -21.99
CA ILE A 91 13.81 -0.61 -23.29
C ILE A 91 12.48 0.02 -23.68
N LEU A 92 12.51 1.32 -23.92
CA LEU A 92 11.37 2.07 -24.45
C LEU A 92 11.51 2.20 -25.96
N SER A 93 10.47 1.85 -26.72
CA SER A 93 10.40 2.11 -28.17
C SER A 93 9.59 3.38 -28.44
N ASP A 94 10.04 4.17 -29.42
CA ASP A 94 9.29 5.33 -29.94
C ASP A 94 8.21 4.94 -30.97
N GLY A 95 8.09 3.65 -31.33
CA GLY A 95 7.20 3.14 -32.36
C GLY A 95 7.64 3.44 -33.81
N ASN A 96 8.79 4.11 -33.99
CA ASN A 96 9.33 4.50 -35.30
C ASN A 96 10.72 3.91 -35.59
N GLY A 97 11.06 2.81 -34.90
CA GLY A 97 12.32 2.09 -35.08
C GLY A 97 13.50 2.71 -34.33
N SER A 98 13.23 3.40 -33.23
CA SER A 98 14.24 3.85 -32.27
C SER A 98 13.86 3.45 -30.87
N SER A 99 14.87 3.16 -30.05
CA SER A 99 14.69 2.72 -28.67
C SER A 99 15.63 3.47 -27.72
N ALA A 100 15.21 3.57 -26.47
CA ALA A 100 15.97 4.20 -25.39
C ALA A 100 16.01 3.27 -24.17
N LEU A 101 17.08 3.31 -23.41
CA LEU A 101 17.16 2.64 -22.12
C LEU A 101 16.57 3.55 -21.03
N LYS A 102 15.63 3.03 -20.25
CA LYS A 102 15.06 3.68 -19.09
C LYS A 102 15.46 2.90 -17.84
N LEU A 103 15.93 3.64 -16.86
CA LEU A 103 16.32 3.11 -15.55
C LEU A 103 15.38 3.71 -14.51
N THR A 104 14.82 2.86 -13.65
CA THR A 104 13.85 3.26 -12.62
C THR A 104 14.29 2.68 -11.28
N SER A 105 14.38 3.52 -10.25
CA SER A 105 14.63 3.04 -8.89
C SER A 105 13.44 2.23 -8.37
N ILE A 106 13.69 1.15 -7.66
CA ILE A 106 12.63 0.42 -6.92
C ILE A 106 12.16 1.25 -5.72
N GLN A 107 13.11 1.95 -5.07
CA GLN A 107 12.79 2.89 -4.00
C GLN A 107 12.13 4.15 -4.54
N THR A 108 11.25 4.71 -3.75
CA THR A 108 10.61 6.01 -3.97
C THR A 108 11.05 6.99 -2.90
N GLY A 109 10.77 8.27 -3.12
CA GLY A 109 11.08 9.33 -2.15
C GLY A 109 12.57 9.64 -2.05
N LEU A 110 12.88 10.75 -1.42
CA LEU A 110 14.23 11.19 -1.10
C LEU A 110 14.33 11.45 0.40
N ALA A 111 15.34 10.90 1.04
CA ALA A 111 15.65 11.22 2.42
C ALA A 111 16.20 12.65 2.55
N ASP A 112 16.19 13.19 3.76
CA ASP A 112 16.78 14.50 4.03
C ASP A 112 18.26 14.49 3.62
N ASN A 113 18.66 15.49 2.84
CA ASN A 113 20.00 15.66 2.27
C ASN A 113 20.36 14.75 1.08
N GLU A 114 19.44 13.94 0.56
CA GLU A 114 19.61 13.26 -0.72
C GLU A 114 19.04 14.12 -1.86
N THR A 115 19.76 14.14 -2.99
CA THR A 115 19.32 14.82 -4.22
C THR A 115 18.87 13.85 -5.30
N GLU A 116 19.32 12.60 -5.19
CA GLU A 116 19.03 11.52 -6.13
C GLU A 116 19.16 10.15 -5.43
N LEU A 117 18.46 9.15 -5.91
CA LEU A 117 18.54 7.78 -5.39
C LEU A 117 19.68 6.99 -6.01
N PHE A 118 20.04 7.33 -7.24
CA PHE A 118 21.20 6.79 -7.93
C PHE A 118 21.72 7.78 -8.96
N SER A 119 23.02 7.70 -9.24
CA SER A 119 23.66 8.40 -10.37
C SER A 119 24.46 7.43 -11.21
N ILE A 120 24.69 7.81 -12.47
CA ILE A 120 25.50 7.07 -13.42
C ILE A 120 26.60 8.00 -13.90
N ALA A 121 27.82 7.51 -13.83
CA ALA A 121 29.00 8.23 -14.31
C ALA A 121 29.83 7.34 -15.25
N PRO A 122 30.40 7.90 -16.33
CA PRO A 122 31.33 7.16 -17.17
C PRO A 122 32.63 6.91 -16.42
N ASP A 123 33.26 5.77 -16.61
CA ASP A 123 34.64 5.58 -16.20
C ASP A 123 35.56 6.36 -17.16
N ALA A 124 36.29 7.31 -16.64
CA ALA A 124 37.19 8.17 -17.41
C ALA A 124 38.36 7.40 -18.02
N SER A 125 38.73 6.25 -17.46
CA SER A 125 39.87 5.44 -17.92
C SER A 125 39.64 4.70 -19.25
N THR A 126 38.39 4.46 -19.62
CA THR A 126 38.01 3.60 -20.77
C THR A 126 37.48 4.35 -21.99
N GLY A 127 37.45 5.70 -21.99
CA GLY A 127 36.81 6.49 -23.04
C GLY A 127 35.27 6.36 -23.03
N SER A 128 34.71 5.91 -21.91
CA SER A 128 33.26 5.66 -21.75
C SER A 128 32.42 6.94 -21.78
N THR A 129 33.04 8.11 -21.63
CA THR A 129 32.33 9.40 -21.66
C THR A 129 31.57 9.62 -22.96
N GLU A 130 32.21 9.35 -24.13
CA GLU A 130 31.56 9.50 -25.44
C GLU A 130 30.33 8.57 -25.58
N ILE A 131 30.46 7.34 -25.08
CA ILE A 131 29.37 6.35 -25.13
C ILE A 131 28.25 6.74 -24.15
N MET A 132 28.59 7.26 -22.97
CA MET A 132 27.61 7.76 -22.01
C MET A 132 26.83 8.96 -22.58
N ASP A 133 27.50 9.90 -23.24
CA ASP A 133 26.86 11.02 -23.93
C ASP A 133 25.90 10.57 -25.04
N GLN A 134 26.25 9.49 -25.76
CA GLN A 134 25.38 8.91 -26.78
C GLN A 134 24.18 8.20 -26.17
N LEU A 135 24.39 7.40 -25.12
CA LEU A 135 23.31 6.70 -24.40
C LEU A 135 22.41 7.69 -23.62
N GLY A 136 22.99 8.69 -22.96
CA GLY A 136 22.30 9.70 -22.16
C GLY A 136 21.56 9.15 -20.95
N ILE A 137 21.97 7.99 -20.41
CA ILE A 137 21.31 7.31 -19.29
C ILE A 137 21.64 7.90 -17.93
N ASP A 138 22.59 8.84 -17.89
CA ASP A 138 22.92 9.67 -16.73
C ASP A 138 21.86 10.75 -16.43
N ARG A 139 20.98 11.04 -17.39
CA ARG A 139 19.96 12.10 -17.28
C ARG A 139 18.77 11.69 -16.43
N ILE A 140 18.56 12.38 -15.32
CA ILE A 140 17.33 12.28 -14.55
C ILE A 140 16.20 12.97 -15.32
N THR A 141 15.20 12.21 -15.76
CA THR A 141 14.00 12.74 -16.44
C THR A 141 12.83 12.92 -15.49
N SER A 142 12.80 12.15 -14.39
CA SER A 142 11.87 12.31 -13.30
C SER A 142 12.61 12.09 -11.98
N PRO A 143 12.79 13.13 -11.16
CA PRO A 143 13.41 12.97 -9.84
C PRO A 143 12.49 12.18 -8.90
N ALA A 144 13.09 11.44 -7.98
CA ALA A 144 12.34 10.83 -6.89
C ALA A 144 11.68 11.92 -6.02
N GLN A 145 10.49 11.65 -5.53
CA GLN A 145 9.77 12.54 -4.63
C GLN A 145 9.14 11.74 -3.49
N SER A 146 9.22 12.27 -2.28
CA SER A 146 8.49 11.75 -1.13
C SER A 146 7.00 12.07 -1.23
N SER A 147 6.13 11.19 -0.71
CA SER A 147 4.73 11.52 -0.55
C SER A 147 4.56 12.71 0.39
N ALA A 148 3.50 13.49 0.19
CA ALA A 148 3.14 14.58 1.08
C ALA A 148 1.64 14.51 1.38
N PHE A 149 1.30 14.58 2.65
CA PHE A 149 -0.07 14.50 3.13
C PHE A 149 -0.23 15.26 4.44
N THR A 150 -1.46 15.60 4.80
CA THR A 150 -1.76 16.05 6.15
C THR A 150 -2.47 14.94 6.92
N LEU A 151 -2.21 14.86 8.22
CA LEU A 151 -2.91 13.99 9.13
C LEU A 151 -3.48 14.84 10.27
N ASN A 152 -4.78 14.87 10.42
CA ASN A 152 -5.49 15.77 11.34
C ASN A 152 -5.06 17.26 11.18
N GLY A 153 -4.76 17.67 9.93
CA GLY A 153 -4.32 19.04 9.59
C GLY A 153 -2.81 19.30 9.79
N THR A 154 -2.05 18.34 10.32
CA THR A 154 -0.58 18.45 10.44
C THR A 154 0.09 17.84 9.20
N SER A 155 1.06 18.57 8.62
CA SER A 155 1.79 18.12 7.44
C SER A 155 2.79 17.02 7.78
N HIS A 156 2.80 16.00 6.93
CA HIS A 156 3.71 14.85 6.99
C HIS A 156 4.25 14.51 5.61
N SER A 157 5.36 13.79 5.58
CA SER A 157 5.92 13.19 4.38
C SER A 157 6.37 11.76 4.67
N SER A 158 6.40 10.93 3.62
CA SER A 158 6.95 9.58 3.70
C SER A 158 7.72 9.26 2.43
N LEU A 159 8.79 8.48 2.55
CA LEU A 159 9.57 7.99 1.40
C LEU A 159 8.77 7.02 0.54
N THR A 160 7.71 6.44 1.09
CA THR A 160 6.88 5.43 0.41
C THR A 160 5.41 5.84 0.41
N ASN A 161 4.61 5.17 -0.41
CA ASN A 161 3.15 5.33 -0.42
C ASN A 161 2.45 4.43 0.60
N THR A 162 3.18 3.54 1.28
CA THR A 162 2.64 2.68 2.34
C THR A 162 3.36 2.98 3.65
N PHE A 163 2.60 3.30 4.68
CA PHE A 163 3.11 3.62 6.02
C PHE A 163 2.07 3.33 7.09
N SER A 164 2.51 3.21 8.34
CA SER A 164 1.62 3.01 9.48
C SER A 164 1.36 4.31 10.23
N ILE A 165 0.13 4.45 10.75
CA ILE A 165 -0.28 5.53 11.65
C ILE A 165 -0.45 4.95 13.05
N ASN A 166 0.34 5.45 14.00
CA ASN A 166 0.30 5.10 15.43
C ASN A 166 0.26 3.58 15.70
N GLN A 167 0.76 2.77 14.76
CA GLN A 167 0.68 1.30 14.83
C GLN A 167 -0.76 0.75 14.92
N VAL A 168 -1.74 1.53 14.48
CA VAL A 168 -3.16 1.15 14.46
C VAL A 168 -3.62 0.85 13.03
N PHE A 169 -3.25 1.68 12.08
CA PHE A 169 -3.60 1.50 10.67
C PHE A 169 -2.35 1.50 9.80
N GLU A 170 -2.31 0.60 8.83
CA GLU A 170 -1.42 0.68 7.67
C GLU A 170 -2.21 1.27 6.50
N LEU A 171 -1.67 2.33 5.92
CA LEU A 171 -2.24 3.03 4.78
C LEU A 171 -1.38 2.85 3.55
N THR A 172 -2.05 2.63 2.42
CA THR A 172 -1.43 2.75 1.10
C THR A 172 -2.12 3.87 0.33
N LEU A 173 -1.37 4.87 -0.07
CA LEU A 173 -1.84 5.99 -0.88
C LEU A 173 -1.86 5.56 -2.35
N HIS A 174 -2.98 5.76 -3.03
CA HIS A 174 -3.15 5.41 -4.45
C HIS A 174 -3.25 6.64 -5.34
N GLN A 175 -3.76 7.76 -4.83
CA GLN A 175 -3.92 9.01 -5.57
C GLN A 175 -4.00 10.21 -4.62
N PRO A 176 -3.74 11.44 -5.08
CA PRO A 176 -4.06 12.66 -4.38
C PRO A 176 -5.57 12.77 -4.10
N THR A 177 -5.96 13.49 -3.04
CA THR A 177 -7.37 13.67 -2.67
C THR A 177 -7.95 15.02 -3.13
N ASP A 178 -7.17 15.81 -3.89
CA ASP A 178 -7.58 17.09 -4.49
C ASP A 178 -8.17 18.09 -3.47
N GLY A 179 -7.62 18.09 -2.25
CA GLY A 179 -8.04 18.95 -1.14
C GLY A 179 -9.19 18.37 -0.32
N GLU A 180 -9.72 17.22 -0.65
CA GLU A 180 -10.71 16.54 0.16
C GLU A 180 -10.07 15.77 1.32
N LYS A 181 -10.72 15.78 2.48
CA LYS A 181 -10.30 14.99 3.64
C LYS A 181 -11.00 13.65 3.64
N VAL A 182 -10.22 12.59 3.78
CA VAL A 182 -10.73 11.22 3.93
C VAL A 182 -10.60 10.83 5.40
N ASN A 183 -11.72 10.49 6.02
CA ASN A 183 -11.73 10.00 7.40
C ASN A 183 -11.38 8.51 7.43
N ILE A 184 -10.43 8.15 8.31
CA ILE A 184 -9.96 6.80 8.55
C ILE A 184 -10.26 6.46 10.00
N GLY A 185 -11.02 5.40 10.23
CA GLY A 185 -11.39 4.95 11.55
C GLY A 185 -12.34 3.77 11.48
N PHE A 186 -12.82 3.37 12.64
CA PHE A 186 -13.85 2.33 12.71
C PHE A 186 -15.23 2.96 12.52
N LYS A 187 -15.99 2.40 11.60
CA LYS A 187 -17.41 2.71 11.46
C LYS A 187 -18.20 1.69 12.26
N THR A 188 -19.15 2.16 13.08
CA THR A 188 -20.10 1.29 13.74
C THR A 188 -20.91 0.54 12.67
N ASP A 189 -20.84 -0.78 12.71
CA ASP A 189 -21.67 -1.62 11.87
C ASP A 189 -23.02 -1.83 12.55
N ALA A 190 -23.97 -0.92 12.25
CA ALA A 190 -25.30 -0.94 12.82
C ALA A 190 -26.08 -2.21 12.43
N ASP A 191 -25.83 -2.75 11.24
CA ASP A 191 -26.51 -3.93 10.74
C ASP A 191 -26.00 -5.19 11.50
N ALA A 192 -24.70 -5.32 11.69
CA ALA A 192 -24.14 -6.42 12.50
C ALA A 192 -24.58 -6.34 13.96
N ILE A 193 -24.72 -5.13 14.54
CA ILE A 193 -25.25 -4.96 15.89
C ILE A 193 -26.71 -5.40 15.94
N ALA A 194 -27.53 -4.98 14.97
CA ALA A 194 -28.94 -5.37 14.89
C ALA A 194 -29.10 -6.89 14.75
N ASP A 195 -28.31 -7.55 13.88
CA ASP A 195 -28.31 -9.00 13.69
C ASP A 195 -27.92 -9.74 14.98
N ASN A 196 -26.92 -9.24 15.71
CA ASN A 196 -26.52 -9.82 17.00
C ASN A 196 -27.62 -9.68 18.06
N ILE A 197 -28.30 -8.52 18.13
CA ILE A 197 -29.43 -8.30 19.02
C ILE A 197 -30.58 -9.22 18.64
N GLN A 198 -30.93 -9.35 17.35
CA GLN A 198 -31.96 -10.27 16.88
C GLN A 198 -31.64 -11.71 17.25
N SER A 199 -30.41 -12.15 17.05
CA SER A 199 -29.96 -13.50 17.42
C SER A 199 -30.10 -13.77 18.92
N LEU A 200 -29.81 -12.76 19.75
CA LEU A 200 -30.00 -12.86 21.21
C LEU A 200 -31.47 -12.96 21.58
N VAL A 201 -32.34 -12.16 20.97
CA VAL A 201 -33.80 -12.19 21.16
C VAL A 201 -34.37 -13.55 20.74
N ASP A 202 -33.97 -14.07 19.59
CA ASP A 202 -34.41 -15.39 19.09
C ASP A 202 -33.99 -16.52 20.04
N ALA A 203 -32.74 -16.47 20.53
CA ALA A 203 -32.25 -17.43 21.51
C ALA A 203 -33.05 -17.39 22.83
N TYR A 204 -33.31 -16.15 23.34
CA TYR A 204 -34.11 -15.95 24.55
C TYR A 204 -35.55 -16.51 24.36
N ASN A 205 -36.23 -16.18 23.28
CA ASN A 205 -37.57 -16.63 22.97
C ASN A 205 -37.62 -18.19 22.79
N SER A 206 -36.57 -18.77 22.23
CA SER A 206 -36.42 -20.22 22.08
C SER A 206 -36.31 -20.94 23.44
N ILE A 207 -35.49 -20.34 24.36
CA ILE A 207 -35.35 -20.89 25.73
C ILE A 207 -36.69 -20.79 26.47
N LEU A 208 -37.39 -19.67 26.37
CA LEU A 208 -38.71 -19.46 27.00
C LEU A 208 -39.73 -20.47 26.46
N SER A 209 -39.78 -20.66 25.14
CA SER A 209 -40.65 -21.66 24.50
C SER A 209 -40.35 -23.09 24.96
N THR A 210 -39.05 -23.43 25.03
CA THR A 210 -38.58 -24.74 25.49
C THR A 210 -38.98 -25.01 26.95
N ALA A 211 -38.84 -23.96 27.81
CA ALA A 211 -39.28 -24.06 29.19
C ALA A 211 -40.82 -24.28 29.33
N ALA A 212 -41.61 -23.63 28.47
CA ALA A 212 -43.07 -23.84 28.43
C ALA A 212 -43.43 -25.27 28.00
N VAL A 213 -42.82 -25.82 26.96
CA VAL A 213 -43.01 -27.20 26.52
C VAL A 213 -42.57 -28.20 27.60
N TYR A 214 -41.48 -27.91 28.31
CA TYR A 214 -41.03 -28.77 29.41
C TYR A 214 -42.02 -28.75 30.59
N ALA A 215 -42.74 -27.64 30.84
CA ALA A 215 -43.75 -27.50 31.85
C ALA A 215 -44.95 -28.44 31.59
N ASP A 216 -45.26 -28.74 30.32
CA ASP A 216 -46.33 -29.70 29.95
C ASP A 216 -46.03 -31.14 30.42
N THR A 217 -44.76 -31.51 30.47
CA THR A 217 -44.31 -32.85 30.88
C THR A 217 -43.88 -32.89 32.35
N ASN A 218 -43.42 -31.81 32.92
CA ASN A 218 -42.97 -31.66 34.29
C ASN A 218 -43.34 -30.26 34.83
N ALA A 219 -44.59 -30.08 35.24
CA ALA A 219 -45.17 -28.81 35.63
C ALA A 219 -44.39 -28.10 36.73
N SER A 220 -43.87 -28.82 37.74
CA SER A 220 -43.13 -28.19 38.85
C SER A 220 -41.80 -27.59 38.43
N ALA A 221 -40.99 -28.37 37.66
CA ALA A 221 -39.67 -27.91 37.20
C ALA A 221 -39.76 -26.89 36.05
N GLY A 222 -40.69 -27.12 35.10
CA GLY A 222 -40.90 -26.25 33.97
C GLY A 222 -41.42 -24.87 34.35
N ASN A 223 -42.42 -24.79 35.26
CA ASN A 223 -42.92 -23.53 35.75
C ASN A 223 -41.88 -22.74 36.57
N LYS A 224 -41.02 -23.43 37.32
CA LYS A 224 -39.92 -22.80 38.02
C LYS A 224 -38.92 -22.19 37.05
N LEU A 225 -38.51 -22.93 36.03
CA LEU A 225 -37.58 -22.49 35.00
C LEU A 225 -38.17 -21.28 34.24
N GLN A 226 -39.41 -21.33 33.83
CA GLN A 226 -40.11 -20.21 33.18
C GLN A 226 -40.14 -18.97 34.05
N THR A 227 -40.45 -19.12 35.35
CA THR A 227 -40.46 -17.98 36.29
C THR A 227 -39.09 -17.33 36.43
N GLU A 228 -38.03 -18.12 36.50
CA GLU A 228 -36.64 -17.61 36.56
C GLU A 228 -36.26 -16.82 35.29
N ILE A 229 -36.59 -17.36 34.10
CA ILE A 229 -36.34 -16.69 32.82
C ILE A 229 -37.10 -15.38 32.72
N LEU A 230 -38.39 -15.37 33.09
CA LEU A 230 -39.21 -14.16 33.11
C LEU A 230 -38.75 -13.11 34.16
N SER A 231 -38.14 -13.55 35.24
CA SER A 231 -37.56 -12.61 36.23
C SER A 231 -36.36 -11.86 35.69
N ILE A 232 -35.54 -12.52 34.81
CA ILE A 232 -34.39 -11.90 34.16
C ILE A 232 -34.87 -10.78 33.21
N SER A 233 -35.84 -11.07 32.32
CA SER A 233 -36.35 -10.08 31.38
C SER A 233 -37.12 -8.96 32.11
N GLY A 234 -37.85 -9.32 33.21
CA GLY A 234 -38.55 -8.35 34.03
C GLY A 234 -37.63 -7.36 34.73
N SER A 235 -36.50 -7.82 35.24
CA SER A 235 -35.52 -6.95 35.92
C SER A 235 -34.79 -6.02 34.95
N SER A 236 -34.71 -6.39 33.66
CA SER A 236 -34.04 -5.63 32.60
C SER A 236 -35.01 -4.85 31.70
N ARG A 237 -36.30 -4.82 32.02
CA ARG A 237 -37.34 -4.25 31.15
C ARG A 237 -37.07 -2.81 30.72
N SER A 238 -36.65 -1.94 31.62
CA SER A 238 -36.34 -0.54 31.29
C SER A 238 -35.16 -0.42 30.33
N SER A 239 -34.10 -1.17 30.58
CA SER A 239 -32.92 -1.18 29.72
C SER A 239 -33.19 -1.78 28.32
N LEU A 240 -34.07 -2.77 28.23
CA LEU A 240 -34.53 -3.32 26.96
C LEU A 240 -35.38 -2.29 26.19
N GLN A 241 -36.27 -1.57 26.85
CA GLN A 241 -37.07 -0.52 26.23
C GLN A 241 -36.22 0.66 25.73
N ASP A 242 -35.17 1.04 26.44
CA ASP A 242 -34.25 2.10 26.06
C ASP A 242 -33.53 1.80 24.69
N ILE A 243 -33.38 0.54 24.36
CA ILE A 243 -32.81 0.09 23.08
C ILE A 243 -33.89 -0.37 22.07
N GLY A 244 -35.18 -0.14 22.35
CA GLY A 244 -36.28 -0.43 21.45
C GLY A 244 -36.83 -1.86 21.51
N LEU A 245 -36.40 -2.68 22.49
CA LEU A 245 -36.92 -4.03 22.68
C LEU A 245 -38.08 -4.01 23.68
N VAL A 246 -39.20 -4.59 23.28
CA VAL A 246 -40.44 -4.60 24.09
C VAL A 246 -40.79 -6.02 24.46
N THR A 247 -41.03 -6.27 25.76
CA THR A 247 -41.49 -7.54 26.26
C THR A 247 -43.03 -7.64 26.13
N ASN A 248 -43.49 -8.75 25.53
CA ASN A 248 -44.91 -9.10 25.42
C ASN A 248 -45.47 -9.60 26.73
N GLU A 249 -46.83 -9.78 26.79
CA GLU A 249 -47.51 -10.29 27.98
C GLU A 249 -47.05 -11.70 28.40
N ASN A 250 -46.66 -12.51 27.44
CA ASN A 250 -46.11 -13.86 27.67
C ASN A 250 -44.62 -13.86 28.02
N GLY A 251 -44.00 -12.72 28.13
CA GLY A 251 -42.59 -12.52 28.46
C GLY A 251 -41.59 -12.67 27.30
N SER A 252 -42.03 -12.94 26.06
CA SER A 252 -41.18 -12.88 24.89
C SER A 252 -40.79 -11.46 24.54
N ILE A 253 -39.67 -11.28 23.90
CA ILE A 253 -39.15 -9.99 23.41
C ILE A 253 -39.39 -9.87 21.93
#